data_e7977845b9237858e2d8dbc4ab310996
#
_entry.id   e7977845b9237858e2d8dbc4ab310996
#
_cell.length_a   1.000
_cell.length_b   1.000
_cell.length_c   1.000
_cell.angle_alpha   90.00
_cell.angle_beta   90.00
_cell.angle_gamma   90.00
#
_symmetry.space_group_name_H-M   'P 1'
#
loop_
_entity.id
_entity.type
_entity.pdbx_description
1 polymer ?
#
loop_
_entity_poly.entity_id
_entity_poly.type
_entity_poly.pdbx_seq_one_letter_code
_entity_poly.pdbx_strand_id
1 'polypeptide(L)'
;FVSHDRLLNITCGNTRLVHSVEYFIQQVGMSKIQQITYQRKNEYFAHAQLSSFGDDIALLGQYVKGQSFRFGELDGHHNYIFNQDTHFKLNQEDKSYELIAYQICQKASDKLTTLGLAANEIREFLQLDRLLAGYILDDFVFEPFGYSINAIKGMHYLTIHITPQASSSYVSIQANINLIALAPDFLRILAPKSIDLLSVNETDFSE
;
A
#
# COMPACT_ATOMS: atom_id res chain seq x y z
N PHE A 1 10.27 3.49 1.99
CA PHE A 1 11.00 4.36 1.06
C PHE A 1 11.40 5.65 1.76
N VAL A 2 12.62 6.09 1.54
CA VAL A 2 13.14 7.33 2.13
C VAL A 2 13.73 8.19 1.01
N SER A 3 13.36 9.45 0.96
CA SER A 3 14.00 10.47 0.14
C SER A 3 14.57 11.60 1.03
N HIS A 4 15.09 12.67 0.43
CA HIS A 4 15.66 13.79 1.20
C HIS A 4 14.60 14.57 2.01
N ASP A 5 13.33 14.51 1.61
CA ASP A 5 12.23 15.32 2.15
C ASP A 5 11.02 14.50 2.61
N ARG A 6 11.01 13.19 2.44
CA ARG A 6 9.86 12.35 2.80
C ARG A 6 10.22 10.93 3.19
N LEU A 7 9.36 10.35 4.02
CA LEU A 7 9.35 8.94 4.39
C LEU A 7 8.00 8.33 4.04
N LEU A 8 8.01 7.21 3.32
CA LEU A 8 6.86 6.33 3.15
C LEU A 8 7.15 5.00 3.85
N ASN A 9 6.33 4.64 4.82
CA ASN A 9 6.41 3.35 5.51
C ASN A 9 5.12 2.58 5.26
N ILE A 10 5.23 1.36 4.78
CA ILE A 10 4.11 0.47 4.46
C ILE A 10 4.31 -0.82 5.23
N THR A 11 3.27 -1.28 5.89
CA THR A 11 3.29 -2.55 6.61
C THR A 11 2.06 -3.37 6.26
N CYS A 12 2.16 -4.67 6.37
CA CYS A 12 1.06 -5.60 6.24
C CYS A 12 1.06 -6.58 7.42
N GLY A 13 -0.02 -7.34 7.56
CA GLY A 13 -0.17 -8.30 8.65
C GLY A 13 -0.38 -7.64 10.02
N ASN A 14 0.05 -8.33 11.06
CA ASN A 14 -0.20 -7.96 12.45
C ASN A 14 0.84 -6.94 12.97
N THR A 15 0.85 -5.75 12.40
CA THR A 15 1.81 -4.69 12.76
C THR A 15 1.09 -3.43 13.26
N ARG A 16 1.74 -2.71 14.19
CA ARG A 16 1.25 -1.41 14.67
C ARG A 16 2.02 -0.29 13.97
N LEU A 17 1.66 -0.01 12.72
CA LEU A 17 2.30 1.03 11.91
C LEU A 17 2.37 2.39 12.61
N VAL A 18 1.35 2.74 13.40
CA VAL A 18 1.31 4.01 14.13
C VAL A 18 2.51 4.23 15.05
N HIS A 19 3.08 3.17 15.63
CA HIS A 19 4.30 3.30 16.44
C HIS A 19 5.54 3.63 15.61
N SER A 20 5.57 3.27 14.33
CA SER A 20 6.64 3.73 13.44
C SER A 20 6.56 5.24 13.19
N VAL A 21 5.33 5.77 13.07
CA VAL A 21 5.10 7.22 12.96
C VAL A 21 5.53 7.92 14.25
N GLU A 22 5.10 7.39 15.40
CA GLU A 22 5.48 7.90 16.71
C GLU A 22 7.01 7.94 16.88
N TYR A 23 7.70 6.83 16.61
CA TYR A 23 9.14 6.74 16.65
C TYR A 23 9.81 7.78 15.74
N PHE A 24 9.32 7.92 14.50
CA PHE A 24 9.85 8.90 13.56
C PHE A 24 9.69 10.33 14.08
N ILE A 25 8.53 10.67 14.65
CA ILE A 25 8.29 11.99 15.28
C ILE A 25 9.28 12.23 16.41
N GLN A 26 9.53 11.23 17.26
CA GLN A 26 10.47 11.34 18.39
C GLN A 26 11.92 11.53 17.93
N GLN A 27 12.33 10.88 16.83
CA GLN A 27 13.70 10.98 16.31
C GLN A 27 13.94 12.28 15.52
N VAL A 28 12.98 12.70 14.72
CA VAL A 28 13.12 13.86 13.82
C VAL A 28 12.71 15.16 14.50
N GLY A 29 11.70 15.11 15.35
CA GLY A 29 11.04 16.26 15.98
C GLY A 29 9.95 16.87 15.12
N MET A 30 8.77 17.12 15.72
CA MET A 30 7.59 17.66 15.01
C MET A 30 7.85 18.96 14.24
N SER A 31 8.76 19.82 14.74
CA SER A 31 9.08 21.09 14.08
C SER A 31 9.72 20.93 12.70
N LYS A 32 10.22 19.75 12.37
CA LYS A 32 10.82 19.43 11.08
C LYS A 32 9.86 18.67 10.15
N ILE A 33 8.71 18.24 10.67
CA ILE A 33 7.71 17.48 9.92
C ILE A 33 6.63 18.47 9.48
N GLN A 34 6.44 18.59 8.18
CA GLN A 34 5.48 19.51 7.58
C GLN A 34 4.09 18.89 7.43
N GLN A 35 4.05 17.57 7.15
CA GLN A 35 2.81 16.86 6.88
C GLN A 35 2.93 15.41 7.33
N ILE A 36 1.88 14.92 7.98
CA ILE A 36 1.68 13.49 8.26
C ILE A 36 0.35 13.08 7.63
N THR A 37 0.40 12.05 6.80
CA THR A 37 -0.76 11.31 6.32
C THR A 37 -0.63 9.87 6.80
N TYR A 38 -1.65 9.36 7.47
CA TYR A 38 -1.71 8.00 7.96
C TYR A 38 -2.91 7.30 7.35
N GLN A 39 -2.67 6.17 6.70
CA GLN A 39 -3.72 5.39 6.04
C GLN A 39 -3.80 3.99 6.64
N ARG A 40 -5.02 3.50 6.77
CA ARG A 40 -5.29 2.13 7.17
C ARG A 40 -6.51 1.59 6.42
N LYS A 41 -6.34 0.42 5.81
CA LYS A 41 -7.45 -0.31 5.20
C LYS A 41 -8.28 -1.01 6.30
N ASN A 42 -9.59 -1.18 6.08
CA ASN A 42 -10.39 -2.03 6.93
C ASN A 42 -9.95 -3.49 6.82
N GLU A 43 -9.97 -4.18 7.94
CA GLU A 43 -9.48 -5.55 8.06
C GLU A 43 -10.64 -6.54 8.08
N TYR A 44 -10.53 -7.64 7.32
CA TYR A 44 -11.50 -8.73 7.37
C TYR A 44 -11.59 -9.36 8.77
N PHE A 45 -10.45 -9.46 9.44
CA PHE A 45 -10.32 -10.01 10.77
C PHE A 45 -9.90 -8.91 11.74
N ALA A 46 -10.76 -7.90 11.92
CA ALA A 46 -10.47 -6.75 12.77
C ALA A 46 -10.10 -7.16 14.22
N HIS A 47 -10.67 -8.25 14.72
CA HIS A 47 -10.36 -8.80 16.05
C HIS A 47 -8.95 -9.40 16.18
N ALA A 48 -8.29 -9.70 15.06
CA ALA A 48 -6.91 -10.18 15.04
C ALA A 48 -5.88 -9.06 14.99
N GLN A 49 -6.33 -7.82 14.84
CA GLN A 49 -5.45 -6.65 14.78
C GLN A 49 -5.07 -6.17 16.19
N LEU A 50 -3.86 -5.63 16.30
CA LEU A 50 -3.30 -5.14 17.59
C LEU A 50 -3.87 -3.79 18.03
N SER A 51 -4.52 -3.06 17.15
CA SER A 51 -5.18 -1.77 17.39
C SER A 51 -6.31 -1.55 16.40
N SER A 52 -7.24 -0.68 16.72
CA SER A 52 -8.19 -0.11 15.77
C SER A 52 -7.65 1.18 15.16
N PHE A 53 -8.27 1.66 14.07
CA PHE A 53 -7.96 2.98 13.54
C PHE A 53 -8.20 4.10 14.56
N GLY A 54 -9.25 3.95 15.40
CA GLY A 54 -9.53 4.90 16.48
C GLY A 54 -8.40 4.98 17.51
N ASP A 55 -7.81 3.83 17.91
CA ASP A 55 -6.66 3.79 18.81
C ASP A 55 -5.44 4.46 18.19
N ASP A 56 -5.22 4.21 16.90
CA ASP A 56 -4.10 4.81 16.16
C ASP A 56 -4.22 6.34 16.09
N ILE A 57 -5.43 6.85 15.84
CA ILE A 57 -5.69 8.29 15.80
C ILE A 57 -5.62 8.93 17.18
N ALA A 58 -6.05 8.23 18.21
CA ALA A 58 -5.89 8.70 19.59
C ALA A 58 -4.40 8.87 19.96
N LEU A 59 -3.54 7.98 19.48
CA LEU A 59 -2.09 8.10 19.65
C LEU A 59 -1.52 9.28 18.84
N LEU A 60 -1.84 9.38 17.54
CA LEU A 60 -1.37 10.48 16.67
C LEU A 60 -1.84 11.84 17.18
N GLY A 61 -3.04 11.91 17.74
CA GLY A 61 -3.63 13.13 18.31
C GLY A 61 -2.84 13.71 19.50
N GLN A 62 -1.92 12.95 20.10
CA GLN A 62 -1.00 13.45 21.13
C GLN A 62 0.12 14.31 20.54
N TYR A 63 0.38 14.17 19.25
CA TYR A 63 1.47 14.85 18.54
C TYR A 63 0.97 15.91 17.59
N VAL A 64 -0.13 15.63 16.86
CA VAL A 64 -0.63 16.49 15.79
C VAL A 64 -2.16 16.56 15.80
N LYS A 65 -2.68 17.70 15.35
CA LYS A 65 -4.11 17.85 15.01
C LYS A 65 -4.33 17.44 13.56
N GLY A 66 -5.47 16.85 13.28
CA GLY A 66 -5.81 16.44 11.92
C GLY A 66 -7.25 15.95 11.79
N GLN A 67 -7.63 15.61 10.59
CA GLN A 67 -8.95 15.12 10.25
C GLN A 67 -8.87 13.69 9.75
N SER A 68 -9.90 12.92 10.09
CA SER A 68 -10.01 11.52 9.67
C SER A 68 -11.15 11.37 8.68
N PHE A 69 -10.89 10.64 7.61
CA PHE A 69 -11.83 10.37 6.54
C PHE A 69 -11.96 8.87 6.35
N ARG A 70 -13.11 8.42 5.88
CA ARG A 70 -13.34 7.07 5.39
C ARG A 70 -13.77 7.13 3.94
N PHE A 71 -13.13 6.35 3.10
CA PHE A 71 -13.44 6.19 1.68
C PHE A 71 -13.87 4.76 1.42
N GLY A 72 -14.96 4.57 0.69
CA GLY A 72 -15.56 3.28 0.42
C GLY A 72 -16.84 3.02 1.19
N GLU A 73 -17.44 1.86 0.98
CA GLU A 73 -18.73 1.47 1.56
C GLU A 73 -18.59 0.98 2.99
N LEU A 74 -19.59 1.29 3.83
CA LEU A 74 -19.58 0.92 5.25
C LEU A 74 -19.53 -0.60 5.45
N ASP A 75 -20.30 -1.32 4.66
CA ASP A 75 -20.47 -2.78 4.75
C ASP A 75 -19.55 -3.54 3.76
N GLY A 76 -18.66 -2.82 3.08
CA GLY A 76 -17.75 -3.35 2.08
C GLY A 76 -16.30 -3.00 2.39
N HIS A 77 -15.53 -2.87 1.31
CA HIS A 77 -14.13 -2.44 1.42
C HIS A 77 -14.07 -0.93 1.62
N HIS A 78 -13.30 -0.51 2.60
CA HIS A 78 -13.07 0.91 2.84
C HIS A 78 -11.67 1.17 3.41
N ASN A 79 -11.24 2.41 3.25
CA ASN A 79 -9.97 2.90 3.74
C ASN A 79 -10.21 4.06 4.70
N TYR A 80 -9.44 4.10 5.76
CA TYR A 80 -9.35 5.21 6.68
C TYR A 80 -8.10 6.02 6.37
N ILE A 81 -8.24 7.34 6.30
CA ILE A 81 -7.13 8.25 6.11
C ILE A 81 -7.21 9.33 7.19
N PHE A 82 -6.12 9.49 7.93
CA PHE A 82 -5.89 10.66 8.77
C PHE A 82 -4.94 11.59 8.05
N ASN A 83 -5.29 12.85 8.01
CA ASN A 83 -4.47 13.90 7.42
C ASN A 83 -4.26 15.02 8.42
N GLN A 84 -3.00 15.39 8.69
CA GLN A 84 -2.65 16.46 9.59
C GLN A 84 -3.19 17.79 9.10
N ASP A 85 -3.77 18.59 10.00
CA ASP A 85 -4.13 19.99 9.74
C ASP A 85 -2.86 20.84 9.65
N THR A 86 -2.54 21.29 8.46
CA THR A 86 -1.33 22.05 8.20
C THR A 86 -1.57 23.03 7.04
N HIS A 87 -0.75 24.07 6.96
CA HIS A 87 -0.73 24.97 5.81
C HIS A 87 0.15 24.46 4.66
N PHE A 88 0.81 23.31 4.84
CA PHE A 88 1.60 22.67 3.79
C PHE A 88 0.71 22.30 2.62
N LYS A 89 1.14 22.64 1.42
CA LYS A 89 0.46 22.24 0.18
C LYS A 89 1.36 21.28 -0.56
N LEU A 90 0.81 20.10 -0.88
CA LEU A 90 1.46 19.18 -1.78
C LEU A 90 1.73 19.85 -3.14
N ASN A 91 2.86 19.54 -3.75
CA ASN A 91 3.09 19.88 -5.14
C ASN A 91 2.07 19.11 -6.00
N GLN A 92 1.60 19.70 -7.11
CA GLN A 92 0.68 19.02 -8.04
C GLN A 92 1.26 17.73 -8.63
N GLU A 93 2.58 17.65 -8.71
CA GLU A 93 3.30 16.44 -9.16
C GLU A 93 3.43 15.36 -8.08
N ASP A 94 3.11 15.66 -6.82
CA ASP A 94 3.16 14.71 -5.70
C ASP A 94 1.92 13.81 -5.72
N LYS A 95 1.85 12.92 -6.71
CA LYS A 95 0.76 11.97 -6.87
C LYS A 95 1.14 10.65 -6.20
N SER A 96 0.15 9.97 -5.67
CA SER A 96 0.28 8.58 -5.24
C SER A 96 -0.99 7.81 -5.57
N TYR A 97 -0.81 6.53 -5.82
CA TYR A 97 -1.87 5.61 -6.21
C TYR A 97 -1.78 4.35 -5.37
N GLU A 98 -2.92 3.78 -5.05
CA GLU A 98 -3.05 2.45 -4.47
C GLU A 98 -4.12 1.67 -5.22
N LEU A 99 -3.72 0.56 -5.83
CA LEU A 99 -4.62 -0.42 -6.42
C LEU A 99 -4.70 -1.62 -5.51
N ILE A 100 -5.90 -1.97 -5.06
CA ILE A 100 -6.14 -3.17 -4.28
C ILE A 100 -7.03 -4.09 -5.10
N ALA A 101 -6.55 -5.31 -5.34
CA ALA A 101 -7.27 -6.34 -6.08
C ALA A 101 -7.70 -7.45 -5.13
N TYR A 102 -9.00 -7.74 -5.06
CA TYR A 102 -9.58 -8.71 -4.15
C TYR A 102 -10.01 -9.98 -4.86
N GLN A 103 -9.85 -11.10 -4.18
CA GLN A 103 -10.26 -12.41 -4.68
C GLN A 103 -9.68 -12.69 -6.07
N ILE A 104 -8.35 -12.71 -6.16
CA ILE A 104 -7.64 -13.06 -7.40
C ILE A 104 -8.10 -14.43 -7.91
N CYS A 105 -8.00 -14.65 -9.23
CA CYS A 105 -8.49 -15.88 -9.83
C CYS A 105 -7.77 -17.13 -9.28
N GLN A 106 -8.43 -18.28 -9.35
CA GLN A 106 -7.93 -19.54 -8.82
C GLN A 106 -6.54 -19.89 -9.37
N LYS A 107 -6.33 -19.71 -10.67
CA LYS A 107 -5.02 -19.96 -11.30
C LYS A 107 -3.90 -19.13 -10.68
N ALA A 108 -4.15 -17.85 -10.41
CA ALA A 108 -3.17 -16.98 -9.76
C ALA A 108 -2.97 -17.38 -8.29
N SER A 109 -4.06 -17.68 -7.58
CA SER A 109 -4.00 -18.16 -6.20
C SER A 109 -3.22 -19.47 -6.09
N ASP A 110 -3.51 -20.47 -6.91
CA ASP A 110 -2.80 -21.77 -6.91
C ASP A 110 -1.30 -21.59 -7.16
N LYS A 111 -0.94 -20.76 -8.15
CA LYS A 111 0.48 -20.48 -8.41
C LYS A 111 1.15 -19.83 -7.21
N LEU A 112 0.53 -18.81 -6.61
CA LEU A 112 1.11 -18.03 -5.52
C LEU A 112 1.06 -18.73 -4.16
N THR A 113 0.31 -19.82 -4.03
CA THR A 113 0.29 -20.70 -2.84
C THR A 113 1.09 -22.00 -3.03
N THR A 114 1.89 -22.09 -4.08
CA THR A 114 2.80 -23.21 -4.28
C THR A 114 3.91 -23.16 -3.22
N LEU A 115 4.09 -24.24 -2.48
CA LEU A 115 5.15 -24.33 -1.46
C LEU A 115 6.53 -24.26 -2.10
N GLY A 116 7.42 -23.49 -1.48
CA GLY A 116 8.80 -23.35 -1.93
C GLY A 116 8.95 -22.53 -3.22
N LEU A 117 7.93 -21.77 -3.61
CA LEU A 117 7.99 -20.90 -4.78
C LEU A 117 9.08 -19.83 -4.59
N ALA A 118 9.97 -19.73 -5.56
CA ALA A 118 11.06 -18.77 -5.51
C ALA A 118 10.63 -17.39 -6.02
N ALA A 119 11.31 -16.32 -5.56
CA ALA A 119 11.00 -14.95 -5.94
C ALA A 119 11.04 -14.72 -7.46
N ASN A 120 12.02 -15.30 -8.16
CA ASN A 120 12.14 -15.20 -9.61
C ASN A 120 10.94 -15.82 -10.36
N GLU A 121 10.38 -16.92 -9.84
CA GLU A 121 9.18 -17.54 -10.43
C GLU A 121 7.94 -16.67 -10.27
N ILE A 122 7.84 -15.94 -9.15
CA ILE A 122 6.77 -14.95 -8.91
C ILE A 122 6.95 -13.76 -9.85
N ARG A 123 8.17 -13.24 -10.01
CA ARG A 123 8.47 -12.16 -10.96
C ARG A 123 8.09 -12.53 -12.39
N GLU A 124 8.45 -13.73 -12.83
CA GLU A 124 8.11 -14.25 -14.16
C GLU A 124 6.59 -14.35 -14.33
N PHE A 125 5.89 -14.95 -13.36
CA PHE A 125 4.43 -15.10 -13.39
C PHE A 125 3.72 -13.75 -13.47
N LEU A 126 4.17 -12.77 -12.70
CA LEU A 126 3.60 -11.41 -12.68
C LEU A 126 4.18 -10.51 -13.78
N GLN A 127 5.11 -11.01 -14.59
CA GLN A 127 5.81 -10.27 -15.65
C GLN A 127 6.52 -8.99 -15.13
N LEU A 128 7.02 -9.02 -13.89
CA LEU A 128 7.55 -7.81 -13.24
C LEU A 128 8.79 -7.26 -13.93
N ASP A 129 9.66 -8.11 -14.47
CA ASP A 129 10.85 -7.65 -15.21
C ASP A 129 10.48 -6.83 -16.45
N ARG A 130 9.35 -7.13 -17.08
CA ARG A 130 8.80 -6.36 -18.21
C ARG A 130 8.11 -5.08 -17.72
N LEU A 131 7.23 -5.21 -16.73
CA LEU A 131 6.41 -4.09 -16.24
C LEU A 131 7.24 -3.04 -15.52
N LEU A 132 8.30 -3.47 -14.83
CA LEU A 132 9.19 -2.62 -14.05
C LEU A 132 10.59 -2.53 -14.69
N ALA A 133 10.65 -2.52 -16.02
CA ALA A 133 11.91 -2.45 -16.74
C ALA A 133 12.75 -1.22 -16.31
N GLY A 134 13.99 -1.49 -15.91
CA GLY A 134 14.94 -0.46 -15.44
C GLY A 134 14.73 0.00 -14.00
N TYR A 135 13.84 -0.65 -13.23
CA TYR A 135 13.76 -0.49 -11.79
C TYR A 135 14.78 -1.38 -11.07
N ILE A 136 15.29 -0.90 -9.95
CA ILE A 136 16.00 -1.72 -8.97
C ILE A 136 14.93 -2.41 -8.15
N LEU A 137 14.98 -3.74 -8.07
CA LEU A 137 14.00 -4.57 -7.42
C LEU A 137 14.59 -5.18 -6.14
N ASP A 138 13.82 -5.13 -5.06
CA ASP A 138 14.11 -5.78 -3.78
C ASP A 138 12.85 -6.52 -3.34
N ASP A 139 12.90 -7.85 -3.32
CA ASP A 139 11.72 -8.67 -3.07
C ASP A 139 11.97 -9.77 -2.02
N PHE A 140 10.86 -10.20 -1.41
CA PHE A 140 10.87 -11.19 -0.36
C PHE A 140 9.66 -12.12 -0.47
N VAL A 141 9.90 -13.42 -0.30
CA VAL A 141 8.88 -14.47 -0.22
C VAL A 141 8.69 -14.86 1.24
N PHE A 142 7.45 -14.84 1.72
CA PHE A 142 7.10 -15.17 3.10
C PHE A 142 6.67 -16.62 3.24
N GLU A 143 6.99 -17.22 4.38
CA GLU A 143 6.51 -18.54 4.76
C GLU A 143 5.15 -18.45 5.49
N PRO A 144 4.19 -19.33 5.25
CA PRO A 144 4.19 -20.36 4.20
C PRO A 144 3.88 -19.82 2.81
N PHE A 145 3.24 -18.62 2.71
CA PHE A 145 2.87 -17.95 1.48
C PHE A 145 2.86 -16.44 1.68
N GLY A 146 3.20 -15.73 0.64
CA GLY A 146 3.18 -14.28 0.59
C GLY A 146 4.37 -13.76 -0.19
N TYR A 147 4.22 -12.58 -0.73
CA TYR A 147 5.28 -11.94 -1.50
C TYR A 147 5.20 -10.44 -1.36
N SER A 148 6.34 -9.82 -1.22
CA SER A 148 6.45 -8.38 -1.34
C SER A 148 7.61 -8.00 -2.24
N ILE A 149 7.45 -6.92 -2.98
CA ILE A 149 8.52 -6.32 -3.77
C ILE A 149 8.50 -4.82 -3.63
N ASN A 150 9.67 -4.24 -3.50
CA ASN A 150 9.92 -2.82 -3.62
C ASN A 150 10.69 -2.55 -4.91
N ALA A 151 10.27 -1.58 -5.68
CA ALA A 151 10.88 -1.21 -6.94
C ALA A 151 11.18 0.29 -6.95
N ILE A 152 12.40 0.69 -7.31
CA ILE A 152 12.83 2.09 -7.34
C ILE A 152 13.51 2.40 -8.68
N LYS A 153 13.14 3.55 -9.26
CA LYS A 153 13.79 4.11 -10.44
C LYS A 153 13.86 5.64 -10.32
N GLY A 154 15.03 6.16 -9.93
CA GLY A 154 15.16 7.58 -9.62
C GLY A 154 14.25 8.00 -8.48
N MET A 155 13.33 8.92 -8.72
CA MET A 155 12.33 9.37 -7.75
C MET A 155 11.03 8.54 -7.77
N HIS A 156 10.92 7.60 -8.69
CA HIS A 156 9.75 6.74 -8.81
C HIS A 156 9.89 5.50 -7.93
N TYR A 157 8.79 5.14 -7.28
CA TYR A 157 8.69 3.89 -6.54
C TYR A 157 7.41 3.14 -6.92
N LEU A 158 7.45 1.84 -6.74
CA LEU A 158 6.30 0.96 -6.75
C LEU A 158 6.55 -0.15 -5.74
N THR A 159 5.53 -0.53 -4.99
CA THR A 159 5.57 -1.70 -4.10
C THR A 159 4.35 -2.58 -4.34
N ILE A 160 4.55 -3.88 -4.22
CA ILE A 160 3.48 -4.88 -4.33
C ILE A 160 3.53 -5.75 -3.08
N HIS A 161 2.37 -5.95 -2.47
CA HIS A 161 2.17 -6.92 -1.40
C HIS A 161 1.10 -7.92 -1.81
N ILE A 162 1.45 -9.19 -1.77
CA ILE A 162 0.55 -10.29 -2.11
C ILE A 162 0.33 -11.14 -0.87
N THR A 163 -0.92 -11.29 -0.49
CA THR A 163 -1.36 -12.19 0.58
C THR A 163 -2.29 -13.24 -0.04
N PRO A 164 -1.75 -14.34 -0.57
CA PRO A 164 -2.56 -15.36 -1.21
C PRO A 164 -3.25 -16.20 -0.14
N GLN A 165 -4.56 -16.37 -0.29
CA GLN A 165 -5.39 -17.21 0.56
C GLN A 165 -6.45 -17.89 -0.30
N ALA A 166 -6.88 -19.07 0.09
CA ALA A 166 -7.83 -19.86 -0.69
C ALA A 166 -9.17 -19.14 -0.96
N SER A 167 -9.62 -18.28 -0.03
CA SER A 167 -10.93 -17.62 -0.10
C SER A 167 -10.89 -16.10 -0.04
N SER A 168 -9.76 -15.51 0.36
CA SER A 168 -9.69 -14.07 0.64
C SER A 168 -8.37 -13.43 0.20
N SER A 169 -7.74 -14.02 -0.83
CA SER A 169 -6.48 -13.48 -1.37
C SER A 169 -6.64 -12.03 -1.83
N TYR A 170 -5.67 -11.20 -1.51
CA TYR A 170 -5.62 -9.85 -2.04
C TYR A 170 -4.20 -9.46 -2.46
N VAL A 171 -4.15 -8.50 -3.38
CA VAL A 171 -2.91 -7.88 -3.84
C VAL A 171 -3.06 -6.37 -3.71
N SER A 172 -2.10 -5.75 -3.04
CA SER A 172 -1.99 -4.30 -2.94
C SER A 172 -0.79 -3.82 -3.74
N ILE A 173 -0.99 -2.80 -4.57
CA ILE A 173 0.05 -2.15 -5.36
C ILE A 173 0.00 -0.67 -5.03
N GLN A 174 1.11 -0.10 -4.57
CA GLN A 174 1.23 1.34 -4.29
C GLN A 174 2.38 1.93 -5.10
N ALA A 175 2.18 3.13 -5.64
CA ALA A 175 3.19 3.80 -6.45
C ALA A 175 2.99 5.33 -6.47
N ASN A 176 4.05 6.05 -6.85
CA ASN A 176 3.96 7.45 -7.26
C ASN A 176 4.01 7.64 -8.78
N ILE A 177 3.86 6.56 -9.54
CA ILE A 177 3.67 6.58 -10.98
C ILE A 177 2.22 6.25 -11.31
N ASN A 178 1.76 6.63 -12.49
CA ASN A 178 0.37 6.41 -12.89
C ASN A 178 0.01 4.92 -12.94
N LEU A 179 -0.65 4.42 -11.90
CA LEU A 179 -1.12 3.02 -11.84
C LEU A 179 -2.28 2.75 -12.79
N ILE A 180 -3.03 3.76 -13.22
CA ILE A 180 -4.14 3.57 -14.18
C ILE A 180 -3.59 2.95 -15.46
N ALA A 181 -2.43 3.42 -15.94
CA ALA A 181 -1.78 2.89 -17.12
C ALA A 181 -1.22 1.46 -16.95
N LEU A 182 -0.82 1.08 -15.73
CA LEU A 182 -0.26 -0.24 -15.42
C LEU A 182 -1.31 -1.26 -14.97
N ALA A 183 -2.43 -0.80 -14.43
CA ALA A 183 -3.48 -1.66 -13.88
C ALA A 183 -3.96 -2.74 -14.86
N PRO A 184 -4.21 -2.48 -16.17
CA PRO A 184 -4.69 -3.51 -17.10
C PRO A 184 -3.79 -4.74 -17.17
N ASP A 185 -2.47 -4.58 -17.09
CA ASP A 185 -1.53 -5.70 -17.12
C ASP A 185 -1.66 -6.57 -15.86
N PHE A 186 -1.68 -5.94 -14.68
CA PHE A 186 -1.88 -6.65 -13.42
C PHE A 186 -3.24 -7.32 -13.33
N LEU A 187 -4.30 -6.61 -13.74
CA LEU A 187 -5.66 -7.14 -13.70
C LEU A 187 -5.85 -8.32 -14.65
N ARG A 188 -5.16 -8.34 -15.80
CA ARG A 188 -5.18 -9.48 -16.71
C ARG A 188 -4.54 -10.74 -16.11
N ILE A 189 -3.46 -10.59 -15.34
CA ILE A 189 -2.74 -11.72 -14.71
C ILE A 189 -3.50 -12.22 -13.49
N LEU A 190 -3.95 -11.31 -12.64
CA LEU A 190 -4.57 -11.62 -11.36
C LEU A 190 -6.07 -11.95 -11.49
N ALA A 191 -6.74 -11.37 -12.50
CA ALA A 191 -8.18 -11.48 -12.76
C ALA A 191 -9.02 -11.47 -11.47
N PRO A 192 -8.95 -10.38 -10.68
CA PRO A 192 -9.65 -10.28 -9.42
C PRO A 192 -11.16 -10.13 -9.62
N LYS A 193 -11.95 -10.41 -8.58
CA LYS A 193 -13.41 -10.20 -8.64
C LYS A 193 -13.79 -8.73 -8.44
N SER A 194 -13.01 -7.99 -7.65
CA SER A 194 -13.21 -6.56 -7.43
C SER A 194 -11.89 -5.85 -7.21
N ILE A 195 -11.89 -4.55 -7.43
CA ILE A 195 -10.75 -3.68 -7.22
C ILE A 195 -11.18 -2.40 -6.52
N ASP A 196 -10.27 -1.84 -5.72
CA ASP A 196 -10.29 -0.45 -5.30
C ASP A 196 -9.10 0.26 -5.92
N LEU A 197 -9.31 1.44 -6.44
CA LEU A 197 -8.24 2.34 -6.86
C LEU A 197 -8.38 3.66 -6.10
N LEU A 198 -7.41 3.93 -5.24
CA LEU A 198 -7.30 5.20 -4.54
C LEU A 198 -6.20 6.03 -5.19
N SER A 199 -6.41 7.32 -5.28
CA SER A 199 -5.39 8.25 -5.72
C SER A 199 -5.36 9.46 -4.82
N VAL A 200 -4.19 10.00 -4.62
CA VAL A 200 -3.96 11.26 -3.92
C VAL A 200 -3.40 12.25 -4.93
N ASN A 201 -4.01 13.44 -4.97
CA ASN A 201 -3.59 14.54 -5.83
C ASN A 201 -3.74 14.29 -7.35
N GLU A 202 -4.49 13.25 -7.75
CA GLU A 202 -4.85 13.03 -9.14
C GLU A 202 -6.19 13.68 -9.42
N THR A 203 -6.27 14.46 -10.48
CA THR A 203 -7.49 15.16 -10.91
C THR A 203 -7.96 14.71 -12.29
N ASP A 204 -7.14 13.98 -13.01
CA ASP A 204 -7.46 13.48 -14.34
C ASP A 204 -7.55 11.95 -14.31
N PHE A 205 -8.74 11.44 -14.51
CA PHE A 205 -9.07 10.02 -14.61
C PHE A 205 -9.47 9.64 -16.05
N SER A 206 -9.14 10.47 -17.05
CA SER A 206 -9.40 10.13 -18.44
C SER A 206 -8.59 8.92 -18.86
N GLU A 207 -9.29 7.95 -19.48
CA GLU A 207 -8.72 6.75 -20.08
C GLU A 207 -7.88 7.07 -21.34
#